data_ba1816a8f0724c31026bd5df9417304a
#
_entry.id   ba1816a8f0724c31026bd5df9417304a
#
_cell.length_a   1.000
_cell.length_b   1.000
_cell.length_c   1.000
_cell.angle_alpha   90.00
_cell.angle_beta   90.00
_cell.angle_gamma   90.00
#
_symmetry.space_group_name_H-M   'P 1'
#
loop_
_entity.id
_entity.type
_entity.pdbx_description
1 polymer ?
#
loop_
_entity_poly.entity_id
_entity_poly.type
_entity_poly.pdbx_seq_one_letter_code
_entity_poly.pdbx_strand_id
1 'polypeptide(L)'
;MRMGNQPAINKGKVKIGIFVLILSVALLIFGGAFALYIFKGAITLTSKDIQSAEKLSGLRFTGKERKAMLENLRRNRSSYEQMREIVLENHIPPSIQFNPVLPGMVMDQDPVAFSFSADPELQAPENLGDLAFFPVTDLAQLIRSQKITSVELTKMYLDRLKKYGPGLECVITLTEEIALEQAEKADEEIGAGHYRGPLHGIPWGAKDLLSTKGVRTTWGAMPFKDQVLDEDATVVKRLEEAGAVLVAKLTMGALAMGDVWYGGKTKNPWNLEQGSSGSSAGSAAATSAGLVAFAIGTETLGSIVSPATRCGVTGLRPSYGRVSRYGAMALSWSMDKIGPICRTAEDCALVFHAIYGPDGKDLTIVDVPFGWDPSSELDDIRVGFLKSAFERKSRTQENDNAVLEVLRSLGIELIPFELPEFPARAISFILSAEAAAAFDELTRSGRDDLLVRQGRGSWPNTFRQARFIPAVEYIQANRLRTLLMQQMAERMKEIDVFVTPSYGGNSLLITNLTGHPTVVVPNGFDKEGTPTSIAFIGDLFEETKALRLAKAYQDATGFHLKHPALTE
;
A
#
# COMPACT_ATOMS: atom_id res chain seq x y z
N MET A 1 -57.03 -17.47 -71.31
CA MET A 1 -56.00 -17.44 -72.36
C MET A 1 -54.66 -17.09 -71.72
N ARG A 2 -53.66 -17.91 -72.01
CA ARG A 2 -52.23 -17.81 -71.68
C ARG A 2 -51.81 -17.75 -70.19
N MET A 3 -51.50 -18.94 -69.67
CA MET A 3 -50.65 -19.17 -68.50
C MET A 3 -49.23 -18.80 -68.81
N GLY A 4 -48.57 -17.98 -67.94
CA GLY A 4 -47.17 -17.65 -68.02
C GLY A 4 -46.33 -18.62 -67.17
N ASN A 5 -45.39 -19.26 -67.82
CA ASN A 5 -44.40 -20.18 -67.18
C ASN A 5 -43.51 -19.43 -66.18
N GLN A 6 -43.44 -19.93 -64.94
CA GLN A 6 -42.38 -19.60 -63.99
C GLN A 6 -41.18 -20.53 -64.24
N PRO A 7 -39.94 -20.03 -64.21
CA PRO A 7 -38.75 -20.90 -64.37
C PRO A 7 -38.46 -21.66 -63.06
N ALA A 8 -38.27 -22.97 -63.18
CA ALA A 8 -37.90 -23.86 -62.08
C ALA A 8 -36.51 -23.52 -61.55
N ILE A 9 -36.39 -23.13 -60.29
CA ILE A 9 -35.10 -22.90 -59.59
C ILE A 9 -34.40 -24.26 -59.46
N ASN A 10 -33.25 -24.38 -60.09
CA ASN A 10 -32.41 -25.60 -60.11
C ASN A 10 -31.78 -25.84 -58.70
N LYS A 11 -32.44 -26.61 -57.85
CA LYS A 11 -32.03 -26.95 -56.45
C LYS A 11 -30.66 -27.64 -56.36
N GLY A 12 -30.10 -28.16 -57.45
CA GLY A 12 -28.76 -28.77 -57.50
C GLY A 12 -27.62 -27.77 -57.42
N LYS A 13 -27.73 -26.61 -58.11
CA LYS A 13 -26.69 -25.58 -58.11
C LYS A 13 -26.56 -24.84 -56.75
N VAL A 14 -27.64 -24.70 -56.00
CA VAL A 14 -27.63 -24.08 -54.65
C VAL A 14 -26.92 -24.97 -53.62
N LYS A 15 -27.13 -26.31 -53.70
CA LYS A 15 -26.43 -27.24 -52.79
C LYS A 15 -24.94 -27.31 -53.03
N ILE A 16 -24.48 -27.23 -54.26
CA ILE A 16 -23.04 -27.22 -54.61
C ILE A 16 -22.39 -25.91 -54.17
N GLY A 17 -23.07 -24.77 -54.33
CA GLY A 17 -22.56 -23.47 -53.85
C GLY A 17 -22.40 -23.39 -52.34
N ILE A 18 -23.37 -23.94 -51.58
CA ILE A 18 -23.32 -23.99 -50.11
C ILE A 18 -22.18 -24.95 -49.63
N PHE A 19 -22.02 -26.09 -50.30
CA PHE A 19 -20.96 -27.04 -49.97
C PHE A 19 -19.55 -26.49 -50.24
N VAL A 20 -19.35 -25.76 -51.34
CA VAL A 20 -18.11 -25.06 -51.66
C VAL A 20 -17.85 -23.92 -50.71
N LEU A 21 -18.85 -23.17 -50.26
CA LEU A 21 -18.72 -22.11 -49.27
C LEU A 21 -18.31 -22.66 -47.90
N ILE A 22 -18.95 -23.74 -47.43
CA ILE A 22 -18.60 -24.43 -46.19
C ILE A 22 -17.18 -24.99 -46.21
N LEU A 23 -16.77 -25.58 -47.32
CA LEU A 23 -15.41 -26.10 -47.53
C LEU A 23 -14.37 -24.97 -47.53
N SER A 24 -14.70 -23.83 -48.14
CA SER A 24 -13.82 -22.65 -48.15
C SER A 24 -13.69 -21.99 -46.78
N VAL A 25 -14.77 -21.91 -46.03
CA VAL A 25 -14.75 -21.39 -44.63
C VAL A 25 -14.00 -22.37 -43.72
N ALA A 26 -14.19 -23.68 -43.88
CA ALA A 26 -13.42 -24.68 -43.13
C ALA A 26 -11.93 -24.61 -43.44
N LEU A 27 -11.55 -24.48 -44.73
CA LEU A 27 -10.16 -24.28 -45.15
C LEU A 27 -9.54 -22.98 -44.64
N LEU A 28 -10.32 -21.89 -44.52
CA LEU A 28 -9.87 -20.62 -43.92
C LEU A 28 -9.70 -20.76 -42.41
N ILE A 29 -10.59 -21.47 -41.72
CA ILE A 29 -10.48 -21.71 -40.27
C ILE A 29 -9.34 -22.67 -39.97
N PHE A 30 -9.22 -23.78 -40.71
CA PHE A 30 -8.12 -24.73 -40.53
C PHE A 30 -6.77 -24.17 -41.04
N GLY A 31 -6.77 -23.39 -42.11
CA GLY A 31 -5.60 -22.70 -42.60
C GLY A 31 -5.14 -21.58 -41.66
N GLY A 32 -6.07 -20.84 -41.06
CA GLY A 32 -5.79 -19.85 -40.02
C GLY A 32 -5.28 -20.48 -38.72
N ALA A 33 -5.89 -21.59 -38.28
CA ALA A 33 -5.42 -22.35 -37.09
C ALA A 33 -4.04 -23.01 -37.36
N PHE A 34 -3.82 -23.51 -38.58
CA PHE A 34 -2.53 -24.09 -38.98
C PHE A 34 -1.45 -23.03 -39.20
N ALA A 35 -1.80 -21.85 -39.69
CA ALA A 35 -0.89 -20.69 -39.75
C ALA A 35 -0.57 -20.16 -38.35
N LEU A 36 -1.54 -20.08 -37.41
CA LEU A 36 -1.31 -19.77 -36.01
C LEU A 36 -0.45 -20.84 -35.30
N TYR A 37 -0.61 -22.11 -35.67
CA TYR A 37 0.21 -23.23 -35.17
C TYR A 37 1.64 -23.20 -35.79
N ILE A 38 1.80 -22.79 -37.04
CA ILE A 38 3.12 -22.61 -37.69
C ILE A 38 3.80 -21.32 -37.22
N PHE A 39 3.06 -20.24 -36.90
CA PHE A 39 3.61 -19.02 -36.30
C PHE A 39 3.97 -19.18 -34.81
N LYS A 40 3.47 -20.18 -34.11
CA LYS A 40 4.12 -20.76 -32.94
C LYS A 40 5.34 -21.59 -33.31
N GLY A 41 6.03 -21.21 -34.36
CA GLY A 41 7.30 -21.82 -34.78
C GLY A 41 8.17 -21.94 -33.55
N ALA A 42 8.46 -23.17 -33.14
CA ALA A 42 9.28 -23.46 -32.00
C ALA A 42 10.57 -22.65 -32.10
N ILE A 43 10.64 -21.52 -31.39
CA ILE A 43 11.87 -20.71 -31.32
C ILE A 43 12.94 -21.66 -30.83
N THR A 44 13.73 -22.16 -31.74
CA THR A 44 14.77 -23.13 -31.45
C THR A 44 15.90 -22.38 -30.75
N LEU A 45 16.08 -22.59 -29.47
CA LEU A 45 17.21 -22.04 -28.74
C LEU A 45 18.53 -22.52 -29.33
N THR A 46 19.44 -21.60 -29.54
CA THR A 46 20.78 -21.80 -30.11
C THR A 46 21.89 -21.34 -29.14
N SER A 47 23.13 -21.71 -29.41
CA SER A 47 24.27 -21.18 -28.62
C SER A 47 24.43 -19.67 -28.72
N LYS A 48 23.92 -19.03 -29.81
CA LYS A 48 23.94 -17.56 -29.95
C LYS A 48 22.96 -16.87 -28.97
N ASP A 49 21.82 -17.49 -28.73
CA ASP A 49 20.83 -16.96 -27.78
C ASP A 49 21.41 -16.99 -26.36
N ILE A 50 22.10 -18.07 -25.98
CA ILE A 50 22.81 -18.15 -24.69
C ILE A 50 23.89 -17.06 -24.63
N GLN A 51 24.69 -16.86 -25.70
CA GLN A 51 25.70 -15.81 -25.76
C GLN A 51 25.09 -14.39 -25.62
N SER A 52 23.88 -14.19 -26.10
CA SER A 52 23.16 -12.93 -25.94
C SER A 52 22.66 -12.74 -24.48
N ALA A 53 22.15 -13.80 -23.86
CA ALA A 53 21.71 -13.80 -22.45
C ALA A 53 22.88 -13.60 -21.47
N GLU A 54 24.08 -14.10 -21.79
CA GLU A 54 25.30 -13.87 -20.99
C GLU A 54 25.59 -12.37 -20.81
N LYS A 55 25.31 -11.54 -21.81
CA LYS A 55 25.49 -10.07 -21.70
C LYS A 55 24.57 -9.43 -20.68
N LEU A 56 23.37 -9.99 -20.48
CA LEU A 56 22.41 -9.50 -19.49
C LEU A 56 22.77 -9.96 -18.09
N SER A 57 23.29 -11.19 -17.95
CA SER A 57 23.67 -11.77 -16.64
C SER A 57 25.09 -11.39 -16.18
N GLY A 58 25.93 -10.80 -17.06
CA GLY A 58 27.32 -10.49 -16.77
C GLY A 58 28.22 -11.73 -16.71
N LEU A 59 27.78 -12.87 -17.23
CA LEU A 59 28.50 -14.15 -17.22
C LEU A 59 29.16 -14.43 -18.58
N ARG A 60 30.06 -15.38 -18.60
CA ARG A 60 30.70 -15.87 -19.84
C ARG A 60 30.90 -17.38 -19.79
N PHE A 61 30.50 -18.09 -20.86
CA PHE A 61 30.67 -19.52 -20.99
C PHE A 61 31.44 -19.84 -22.28
N THR A 62 32.09 -20.98 -22.30
CA THR A 62 32.77 -21.51 -23.50
C THR A 62 31.75 -22.07 -24.51
N GLY A 63 32.15 -22.23 -25.78
CA GLY A 63 31.26 -22.82 -26.77
C GLY A 63 30.85 -24.27 -26.47
N LYS A 64 31.68 -25.04 -25.71
CA LYS A 64 31.36 -26.38 -25.24
C LYS A 64 30.27 -26.36 -24.17
N GLU A 65 30.39 -25.46 -23.22
CA GLU A 65 29.40 -25.26 -22.14
C GLU A 65 28.04 -24.81 -22.69
N ARG A 66 28.03 -23.85 -23.61
CA ARG A 66 26.79 -23.42 -24.28
C ARG A 66 26.08 -24.56 -24.98
N LYS A 67 26.82 -25.44 -25.70
CA LYS A 67 26.23 -26.64 -26.33
C LYS A 67 25.64 -27.60 -25.30
N ALA A 68 26.33 -27.84 -24.20
CA ALA A 68 25.88 -28.73 -23.13
C ALA A 68 24.59 -28.25 -22.45
N MET A 69 24.39 -26.91 -22.31
CA MET A 69 23.21 -26.33 -21.67
C MET A 69 21.94 -26.37 -22.55
N LEU A 70 22.05 -26.44 -23.87
CA LEU A 70 20.94 -26.23 -24.82
C LEU A 70 19.71 -27.12 -24.54
N GLU A 71 19.92 -28.41 -24.34
CA GLU A 71 18.81 -29.35 -24.10
C GLU A 71 18.07 -29.05 -22.79
N ASN A 72 18.83 -28.76 -21.73
CA ASN A 72 18.27 -28.43 -20.44
C ASN A 72 17.49 -27.10 -20.47
N LEU A 73 17.99 -26.10 -21.19
CA LEU A 73 17.31 -24.81 -21.37
C LEU A 73 16.00 -24.94 -22.16
N ARG A 74 15.97 -25.84 -23.17
CA ARG A 74 14.73 -26.15 -23.89
C ARG A 74 13.71 -26.81 -22.98
N ARG A 75 14.14 -27.76 -22.15
CA ARG A 75 13.28 -28.44 -21.16
C ARG A 75 12.75 -27.43 -20.11
N ASN A 76 13.62 -26.56 -19.56
CA ASN A 76 13.20 -25.51 -18.63
C ASN A 76 12.15 -24.60 -19.25
N ARG A 77 12.34 -24.20 -20.50
CA ARG A 77 11.36 -23.38 -21.22
C ARG A 77 10.01 -24.08 -21.35
N SER A 78 9.99 -25.38 -21.69
CA SER A 78 8.76 -26.16 -21.72
C SER A 78 8.09 -26.22 -20.35
N SER A 79 8.87 -26.36 -19.27
CA SER A 79 8.34 -26.30 -17.89
C SER A 79 7.72 -24.95 -17.57
N TYR A 80 8.33 -23.83 -18.01
CA TYR A 80 7.75 -22.49 -17.82
C TYR A 80 6.44 -22.34 -18.59
N GLU A 81 6.33 -22.92 -19.80
CA GLU A 81 5.10 -22.89 -20.59
C GLU A 81 3.99 -23.68 -19.87
N GLN A 82 4.28 -24.86 -19.31
CA GLN A 82 3.34 -25.66 -18.52
C GLN A 82 2.90 -24.92 -17.22
N MET A 83 3.85 -24.33 -16.49
CA MET A 83 3.50 -23.55 -15.28
C MET A 83 2.52 -22.40 -15.60
N ARG A 84 2.66 -21.78 -16.78
CA ARG A 84 1.82 -20.64 -17.21
C ARG A 84 0.42 -21.03 -17.65
N GLU A 85 0.12 -22.33 -17.77
CA GLU A 85 -1.24 -22.84 -17.99
C GLU A 85 -2.08 -22.77 -16.72
N ILE A 86 -1.42 -22.71 -15.55
CA ILE A 86 -2.08 -22.54 -14.25
C ILE A 86 -2.26 -21.03 -14.00
N VAL A 87 -3.51 -20.64 -13.81
CA VAL A 87 -3.82 -19.26 -13.42
C VAL A 87 -3.49 -19.08 -11.94
N LEU A 88 -2.59 -18.15 -11.65
CA LEU A 88 -2.23 -17.75 -10.29
C LEU A 88 -2.82 -16.37 -10.03
N GLU A 89 -3.77 -16.32 -9.11
CA GLU A 89 -4.34 -15.06 -8.65
C GLU A 89 -3.35 -14.28 -7.77
N ASN A 90 -3.46 -12.97 -7.78
CA ASN A 90 -2.52 -12.07 -7.10
C ASN A 90 -2.39 -12.34 -5.60
N HIS A 91 -3.47 -12.79 -4.93
CA HIS A 91 -3.48 -13.07 -3.51
C HIS A 91 -2.73 -14.34 -3.08
N ILE A 92 -2.35 -15.23 -4.03
CA ILE A 92 -1.61 -16.48 -3.71
C ILE A 92 -0.14 -16.16 -3.41
N PRO A 93 0.31 -16.27 -2.13
CA PRO A 93 1.68 -15.97 -1.77
C PRO A 93 2.64 -17.09 -2.17
N PRO A 94 3.94 -16.80 -2.37
CA PRO A 94 4.96 -17.83 -2.53
C PRO A 94 5.14 -18.60 -1.21
N SER A 95 5.53 -19.87 -1.28
CA SER A 95 5.86 -20.67 -0.11
C SER A 95 7.16 -20.25 0.58
N ILE A 96 8.02 -19.48 -0.10
CA ILE A 96 9.20 -18.83 0.49
C ILE A 96 8.76 -17.46 0.97
N GLN A 97 8.80 -17.25 2.30
CA GLN A 97 8.33 -16.02 2.93
C GLN A 97 9.47 -15.28 3.63
N PHE A 98 9.39 -13.95 3.65
CA PHE A 98 10.28 -13.12 4.43
C PHE A 98 9.89 -13.21 5.92
N ASN A 99 10.88 -13.40 6.78
CA ASN A 99 10.74 -13.34 8.24
C ASN A 99 11.69 -12.25 8.77
N PRO A 100 11.20 -11.19 9.41
CA PRO A 100 12.04 -10.14 9.99
C PRO A 100 12.71 -10.57 11.29
N VAL A 101 12.22 -11.64 11.94
CA VAL A 101 12.73 -12.17 13.21
C VAL A 101 14.05 -12.89 12.99
N LEU A 102 15.11 -12.39 13.62
CA LEU A 102 16.44 -13.00 13.58
C LEU A 102 16.58 -14.11 14.65
N PRO A 103 17.45 -15.09 14.43
CA PRO A 103 17.77 -16.09 15.46
C PRO A 103 18.22 -15.45 16.78
N GLY A 104 17.60 -15.84 17.89
CA GLY A 104 17.89 -15.31 19.22
C GLY A 104 17.13 -14.02 19.60
N MET A 105 16.31 -13.47 18.70
CA MET A 105 15.40 -12.39 19.03
C MET A 105 14.28 -12.90 19.93
N VAL A 106 14.08 -12.26 21.08
CA VAL A 106 13.02 -12.61 22.03
C VAL A 106 11.93 -11.57 21.92
N MET A 107 10.69 -12.01 21.72
CA MET A 107 9.49 -11.17 21.71
C MET A 107 8.85 -11.22 23.08
N ASP A 108 8.59 -10.06 23.66
CA ASP A 108 7.77 -9.97 24.85
C ASP A 108 6.33 -10.42 24.50
N GLN A 109 5.75 -11.31 25.28
CA GLN A 109 4.42 -11.87 25.11
C GLN A 109 3.48 -11.47 26.26
N ASP A 110 3.97 -10.65 27.20
CA ASP A 110 3.15 -10.20 28.31
C ASP A 110 2.02 -9.29 27.80
N PRO A 111 0.78 -9.49 28.30
CA PRO A 111 -0.33 -8.62 27.95
C PRO A 111 -0.03 -7.16 28.34
N VAL A 112 -0.15 -6.25 27.39
CA VAL A 112 0.07 -4.83 27.62
C VAL A 112 -1.27 -4.10 27.68
N ALA A 113 -1.42 -3.19 28.66
CA ALA A 113 -2.63 -2.39 28.80
C ALA A 113 -2.86 -1.48 27.58
N PHE A 114 -4.11 -1.22 27.27
CA PHE A 114 -4.51 -0.30 26.22
C PHE A 114 -5.49 0.75 26.79
N SER A 115 -5.10 2.00 26.73
CA SER A 115 -5.92 3.14 27.11
C SER A 115 -5.78 4.27 26.07
N PHE A 116 -6.66 5.25 26.11
CA PHE A 116 -6.59 6.41 25.22
C PHE A 116 -7.07 7.67 25.94
N SER A 117 -6.64 8.82 25.43
CA SER A 117 -6.98 10.12 25.98
C SER A 117 -8.50 10.35 25.96
N ALA A 118 -9.02 10.96 27.03
CA ALA A 118 -10.41 11.34 27.12
C ALA A 118 -10.54 12.70 27.81
N ASP A 119 -11.35 13.59 27.23
CA ASP A 119 -11.77 14.85 27.85
C ASP A 119 -13.24 14.78 28.21
N PRO A 120 -13.59 14.54 29.50
CA PRO A 120 -14.99 14.45 29.94
C PRO A 120 -15.81 15.72 29.66
N GLU A 121 -15.16 16.87 29.55
CA GLU A 121 -15.80 18.17 29.31
C GLU A 121 -16.04 18.47 27.83
N LEU A 122 -15.53 17.62 26.92
CA LEU A 122 -15.66 17.82 25.47
C LEU A 122 -17.12 17.96 25.05
N GLN A 123 -17.45 19.04 24.35
CA GLN A 123 -18.78 19.30 23.80
C GLN A 123 -18.78 19.21 22.28
N ALA A 124 -19.93 18.81 21.71
CA ALA A 124 -20.12 18.89 20.27
C ALA A 124 -20.15 20.37 19.83
N PRO A 125 -19.50 20.74 18.72
CA PRO A 125 -19.58 22.09 18.18
C PRO A 125 -20.99 22.37 17.63
N GLU A 126 -21.39 23.66 17.60
CA GLU A 126 -22.67 24.06 17.00
C GLU A 126 -22.75 23.70 15.51
N ASN A 127 -21.62 23.85 14.79
CA ASN A 127 -21.49 23.45 13.39
C ASN A 127 -20.80 22.08 13.30
N LEU A 128 -21.54 21.04 12.92
CA LEU A 128 -21.00 19.69 12.76
C LEU A 128 -19.85 19.62 11.74
N GLY A 129 -19.77 20.57 10.79
CA GLY A 129 -18.65 20.65 9.84
C GLY A 129 -17.28 20.82 10.50
N ASP A 130 -17.24 21.37 11.72
CA ASP A 130 -15.99 21.58 12.46
C ASP A 130 -15.41 20.26 13.00
N LEU A 131 -16.26 19.22 13.16
CA LEU A 131 -15.83 17.85 13.50
C LEU A 131 -14.91 17.22 12.44
N ALA A 132 -14.91 17.76 11.24
CA ALA A 132 -14.14 17.20 10.11
C ALA A 132 -12.64 17.03 10.41
N PHE A 133 -12.10 17.82 11.32
CA PHE A 133 -10.68 17.81 11.68
C PHE A 133 -10.42 17.36 13.13
N PHE A 134 -11.45 16.92 13.84
CA PHE A 134 -11.27 16.39 15.20
C PHE A 134 -10.47 15.07 15.17
N PRO A 135 -9.62 14.81 16.17
CA PRO A 135 -9.00 13.50 16.36
C PRO A 135 -10.03 12.39 16.51
N VAL A 136 -9.67 11.16 16.17
CA VAL A 136 -10.54 9.99 16.37
C VAL A 136 -10.89 9.82 17.85
N THR A 137 -9.97 10.11 18.76
CA THR A 137 -10.19 10.09 20.21
C THR A 137 -11.37 10.97 20.64
N ASP A 138 -11.43 12.19 20.13
CA ASP A 138 -12.49 13.15 20.45
C ASP A 138 -13.83 12.73 19.82
N LEU A 139 -13.81 12.31 18.55
CA LEU A 139 -14.99 11.79 17.85
C LEU A 139 -15.56 10.57 18.58
N ALA A 140 -14.70 9.65 19.02
CA ALA A 140 -15.09 8.46 19.78
C ALA A 140 -15.78 8.82 21.10
N GLN A 141 -15.28 9.83 21.79
CA GLN A 141 -15.87 10.30 23.04
C GLN A 141 -17.22 10.96 22.82
N LEU A 142 -17.37 11.81 21.80
CA LEU A 142 -18.64 12.44 21.45
C LEU A 142 -19.72 11.41 21.10
N ILE A 143 -19.37 10.38 20.32
CA ILE A 143 -20.26 9.27 19.97
C ILE A 143 -20.60 8.45 21.22
N ARG A 144 -19.61 8.02 22.00
CA ARG A 144 -19.82 7.22 23.22
C ARG A 144 -20.73 7.93 24.22
N SER A 145 -20.58 9.25 24.37
CA SER A 145 -21.42 10.07 25.25
C SER A 145 -22.73 10.50 24.61
N GLN A 146 -23.03 10.04 23.40
CA GLN A 146 -24.25 10.37 22.63
C GLN A 146 -24.45 11.88 22.44
N LYS A 147 -23.38 12.67 22.43
CA LYS A 147 -23.41 14.10 22.10
C LYS A 147 -23.53 14.34 20.59
N ILE A 148 -23.13 13.36 19.78
CA ILE A 148 -23.41 13.23 18.35
C ILE A 148 -23.74 11.79 18.04
N THR A 149 -24.44 11.53 16.94
CA THR A 149 -24.71 10.19 16.44
C THR A 149 -23.71 9.81 15.34
N SER A 150 -23.52 8.50 15.16
CA SER A 150 -22.71 7.98 14.04
C SER A 150 -23.31 8.37 12.69
N VAL A 151 -24.65 8.38 12.58
CA VAL A 151 -25.37 8.82 11.37
C VAL A 151 -25.08 10.28 11.05
N GLU A 152 -25.12 11.20 12.02
CA GLU A 152 -24.79 12.62 11.83
C GLU A 152 -23.35 12.79 11.36
N LEU A 153 -22.40 12.13 12.02
CA LEU A 153 -20.99 12.19 11.67
C LEU A 153 -20.73 11.60 10.27
N THR A 154 -21.37 10.47 9.96
CA THR A 154 -21.25 9.82 8.65
C THR A 154 -21.79 10.69 7.52
N LYS A 155 -22.97 11.30 7.71
CA LYS A 155 -23.55 12.24 6.73
C LYS A 155 -22.62 13.43 6.50
N MET A 156 -22.07 14.02 7.55
CA MET A 156 -21.11 15.12 7.44
C MET A 156 -19.91 14.76 6.56
N TYR A 157 -19.29 13.58 6.79
CA TYR A 157 -18.17 13.15 5.97
C TYR A 157 -18.56 12.77 4.53
N LEU A 158 -19.72 12.15 4.31
CA LEU A 158 -20.24 11.86 2.97
C LEU A 158 -20.49 13.14 2.17
N ASP A 159 -21.07 14.17 2.78
CA ASP A 159 -21.29 15.48 2.15
C ASP A 159 -19.97 16.14 1.78
N ARG A 160 -18.96 16.08 2.65
CA ARG A 160 -17.62 16.57 2.36
C ARG A 160 -16.93 15.78 1.25
N LEU A 161 -17.06 14.44 1.23
CA LEU A 161 -16.54 13.61 0.15
C LEU A 161 -17.17 13.96 -1.20
N LYS A 162 -18.49 14.20 -1.24
CA LYS A 162 -19.22 14.63 -2.45
C LYS A 162 -18.79 16.02 -2.91
N LYS A 163 -18.60 16.95 -1.96
CA LYS A 163 -18.24 18.34 -2.25
C LYS A 163 -16.79 18.51 -2.71
N TYR A 164 -15.84 17.96 -1.99
CA TYR A 164 -14.41 18.21 -2.19
C TYR A 164 -13.65 17.06 -2.88
N GLY A 165 -14.18 15.84 -2.79
CA GLY A 165 -13.55 14.65 -3.38
C GLY A 165 -13.27 14.75 -4.88
N PRO A 166 -14.20 15.27 -5.70
CA PRO A 166 -13.96 15.47 -7.14
C PRO A 166 -12.82 16.44 -7.43
N GLY A 167 -12.71 17.56 -6.71
CA GLY A 167 -11.63 18.53 -6.88
C GLY A 167 -10.25 17.98 -6.52
N LEU A 168 -10.19 17.07 -5.55
CA LEU A 168 -8.96 16.39 -5.10
C LEU A 168 -8.65 15.11 -5.89
N GLU A 169 -9.59 14.61 -6.69
CA GLU A 169 -9.47 13.32 -7.41
C GLU A 169 -9.04 12.17 -6.46
N CYS A 170 -9.62 12.14 -5.23
CA CYS A 170 -9.17 11.25 -4.16
C CYS A 170 -10.11 10.07 -3.89
N VAL A 171 -11.25 9.97 -4.59
CA VAL A 171 -12.29 8.94 -4.38
C VAL A 171 -12.46 8.07 -5.63
N ILE A 172 -12.47 6.75 -5.46
CA ILE A 172 -12.84 5.77 -6.51
C ILE A 172 -14.32 5.43 -6.44
N THR A 173 -14.81 5.10 -5.24
CA THR A 173 -16.19 4.69 -5.00
C THR A 173 -16.65 5.19 -3.65
N LEU A 174 -17.77 5.90 -3.60
CA LEU A 174 -18.49 6.17 -2.36
C LEU A 174 -19.29 4.92 -1.97
N THR A 175 -19.27 4.58 -0.70
CA THR A 175 -19.99 3.43 -0.13
C THR A 175 -21.16 3.90 0.72
N GLU A 176 -21.94 4.87 0.21
CA GLU A 176 -22.96 5.62 0.98
C GLU A 176 -24.01 4.73 1.63
N GLU A 177 -24.58 3.77 0.87
CA GLU A 177 -25.62 2.85 1.40
C GLU A 177 -25.05 2.00 2.54
N ILE A 178 -23.86 1.40 2.33
CA ILE A 178 -23.17 0.59 3.33
C ILE A 178 -22.83 1.45 4.56
N ALA A 179 -22.36 2.68 4.33
CA ALA A 179 -21.95 3.58 5.41
C ALA A 179 -23.14 3.98 6.29
N LEU A 180 -24.30 4.30 5.69
CA LEU A 180 -25.49 4.66 6.45
C LEU A 180 -26.04 3.47 7.24
N GLU A 181 -26.09 2.27 6.64
CA GLU A 181 -26.49 1.04 7.32
C GLU A 181 -25.56 0.72 8.52
N GLN A 182 -24.26 0.83 8.34
CA GLN A 182 -23.27 0.63 9.40
C GLN A 182 -23.41 1.69 10.51
N ALA A 183 -23.68 2.95 10.15
CA ALA A 183 -23.84 4.04 11.10
C ALA A 183 -25.14 3.91 11.92
N GLU A 184 -26.25 3.56 11.28
CA GLU A 184 -27.53 3.30 11.96
C GLU A 184 -27.38 2.15 12.97
N LYS A 185 -26.74 1.06 12.56
CA LYS A 185 -26.46 -0.07 13.44
C LYS A 185 -25.57 0.33 14.64
N ALA A 186 -24.54 1.17 14.39
CA ALA A 186 -23.69 1.67 15.48
C ALA A 186 -24.49 2.50 16.49
N ASP A 187 -25.37 3.39 16.02
CA ASP A 187 -26.22 4.21 16.91
C ASP A 187 -27.22 3.34 17.71
N GLU A 188 -27.81 2.31 17.09
CA GLU A 188 -28.69 1.35 17.78
C GLU A 188 -27.93 0.58 18.87
N GLU A 189 -26.75 0.06 18.57
CA GLU A 189 -25.93 -0.70 19.53
C GLU A 189 -25.48 0.19 20.71
N ILE A 190 -24.98 1.41 20.42
CA ILE A 190 -24.55 2.36 21.46
C ILE A 190 -25.72 2.81 22.31
N GLY A 191 -26.89 3.10 21.70
CA GLY A 191 -28.12 3.44 22.39
C GLY A 191 -28.62 2.33 23.32
N ALA A 192 -28.38 1.07 22.96
CA ALA A 192 -28.65 -0.10 23.79
C ALA A 192 -27.58 -0.37 24.87
N GLY A 193 -26.53 0.45 24.96
CA GLY A 193 -25.43 0.28 25.91
C GLY A 193 -24.31 -0.65 25.45
N HIS A 194 -24.34 -1.10 24.20
CA HIS A 194 -23.32 -1.97 23.63
C HIS A 194 -22.28 -1.13 22.85
N TYR A 195 -21.22 -0.72 23.53
CA TYR A 195 -20.12 0.04 22.94
C TYR A 195 -18.92 -0.87 22.65
N ARG A 196 -18.55 -1.03 21.35
CA ARG A 196 -17.49 -1.95 20.91
C ARG A 196 -16.08 -1.41 21.17
N GLY A 197 -15.91 -0.09 21.30
CA GLY A 197 -14.61 0.55 21.49
C GLY A 197 -14.48 1.86 20.72
N PRO A 198 -13.27 2.48 20.70
CA PRO A 198 -13.08 3.85 20.21
C PRO A 198 -13.30 4.04 18.71
N LEU A 199 -13.40 2.98 17.93
CA LEU A 199 -13.72 3.07 16.50
C LEU A 199 -15.20 2.85 16.18
N HIS A 200 -16.04 2.57 17.20
CA HIS A 200 -17.46 2.30 17.01
C HIS A 200 -18.20 3.56 16.52
N GLY A 201 -18.75 3.47 15.30
CA GLY A 201 -19.45 4.56 14.64
C GLY A 201 -18.54 5.58 13.95
N ILE A 202 -17.22 5.33 13.85
CA ILE A 202 -16.26 6.28 13.25
C ILE A 202 -16.10 6.07 11.75
N PRO A 203 -16.34 7.09 10.91
CA PRO A 203 -16.20 7.00 9.45
C PRO A 203 -14.75 6.94 8.98
N TRP A 204 -14.44 5.97 8.09
CA TRP A 204 -13.10 5.76 7.55
C TRP A 204 -13.07 5.47 6.05
N GLY A 205 -11.88 5.61 5.45
CA GLY A 205 -11.65 5.35 4.04
C GLY A 205 -10.63 4.25 3.77
N ALA A 206 -10.97 3.35 2.84
CA ALA A 206 -10.11 2.24 2.45
C ALA A 206 -9.30 2.56 1.19
N LYS A 207 -7.97 2.42 1.23
CA LYS A 207 -7.17 2.41 0.01
C LYS A 207 -7.69 1.35 -0.96
N ASP A 208 -7.81 1.69 -2.24
CA ASP A 208 -8.52 0.87 -3.23
C ASP A 208 -7.78 -0.41 -3.69
N LEU A 209 -6.85 -0.89 -2.90
CA LEU A 209 -6.27 -2.22 -3.03
C LEU A 209 -6.79 -3.21 -1.97
N LEU A 210 -7.51 -2.71 -0.98
CA LEU A 210 -8.13 -3.53 0.06
C LEU A 210 -9.46 -4.08 -0.46
N SER A 211 -9.56 -5.37 -0.61
CA SER A 211 -10.77 -6.05 -1.03
C SER A 211 -11.92 -5.71 -0.08
N THR A 212 -13.04 -5.33 -0.67
CA THR A 212 -14.30 -5.07 0.04
C THR A 212 -15.40 -5.78 -0.73
N LYS A 213 -16.00 -6.78 -0.10
CA LYS A 213 -16.99 -7.67 -0.74
C LYS A 213 -18.12 -6.88 -1.39
N GLY A 214 -18.37 -7.18 -2.66
CA GLY A 214 -19.42 -6.52 -3.44
C GLY A 214 -19.13 -5.08 -3.87
N VAL A 215 -18.02 -4.48 -3.43
CA VAL A 215 -17.59 -3.13 -3.81
C VAL A 215 -16.44 -3.18 -4.80
N ARG A 216 -16.46 -2.32 -5.81
CA ARG A 216 -15.34 -2.23 -6.76
C ARG A 216 -14.02 -2.01 -6.05
N THR A 217 -13.03 -2.81 -6.41
CA THR A 217 -11.65 -2.72 -5.92
C THR A 217 -10.73 -2.75 -7.13
N THR A 218 -10.30 -1.57 -7.59
CA THR A 218 -9.75 -1.35 -8.94
C THR A 218 -8.24 -1.33 -9.00
N TRP A 219 -7.56 -1.34 -7.83
CA TRP A 219 -6.11 -1.17 -7.72
C TRP A 219 -5.57 0.10 -8.40
N GLY A 220 -6.45 1.09 -8.62
CA GLY A 220 -6.14 2.33 -9.33
C GLY A 220 -5.79 2.15 -10.81
N ALA A 221 -5.97 0.97 -11.38
CA ALA A 221 -5.46 0.57 -12.68
C ALA A 221 -6.57 0.25 -13.69
N MET A 222 -6.48 0.80 -14.91
CA MET A 222 -7.47 0.62 -15.97
C MET A 222 -7.81 -0.87 -16.26
N PRO A 223 -6.87 -1.83 -16.28
CA PRO A 223 -7.20 -3.24 -16.49
C PRO A 223 -8.15 -3.85 -15.46
N PHE A 224 -8.31 -3.22 -14.31
CA PHE A 224 -9.09 -3.71 -13.16
C PHE A 224 -10.21 -2.73 -12.75
N LYS A 225 -10.52 -1.72 -13.57
CA LYS A 225 -11.47 -0.64 -13.22
C LYS A 225 -12.88 -1.11 -12.82
N ASP A 226 -13.30 -2.25 -13.32
CA ASP A 226 -14.63 -2.84 -13.07
C ASP A 226 -14.55 -4.09 -12.16
N GLN A 227 -13.38 -4.35 -11.54
CA GLN A 227 -13.18 -5.51 -10.70
C GLN A 227 -13.99 -5.42 -9.41
N VAL A 228 -14.73 -6.49 -9.11
CA VAL A 228 -15.41 -6.72 -7.84
C VAL A 228 -14.91 -8.05 -7.30
N LEU A 229 -14.46 -8.06 -6.05
CA LEU A 229 -13.96 -9.24 -5.36
C LEU A 229 -15.01 -9.76 -4.37
N ASP A 230 -15.14 -11.08 -4.24
CA ASP A 230 -16.17 -11.71 -3.38
C ASP A 230 -15.61 -12.05 -1.98
N GLU A 231 -14.73 -11.18 -1.48
CA GLU A 231 -14.15 -11.31 -0.14
C GLU A 231 -13.80 -9.94 0.45
N ASP A 232 -13.73 -9.89 1.77
CA ASP A 232 -13.19 -8.75 2.50
C ASP A 232 -11.73 -9.02 2.89
N ALA A 233 -10.90 -7.99 2.76
CA ALA A 233 -9.58 -8.00 3.37
C ALA A 233 -9.72 -8.09 4.90
N THR A 234 -8.79 -8.80 5.56
CA THR A 234 -8.81 -8.94 7.03
C THR A 234 -8.91 -7.59 7.75
N VAL A 235 -8.20 -6.57 7.25
CA VAL A 235 -8.27 -5.21 7.83
C VAL A 235 -9.66 -4.60 7.72
N VAL A 236 -10.39 -4.85 6.62
CA VAL A 236 -11.78 -4.37 6.44
C VAL A 236 -12.71 -5.04 7.44
N LYS A 237 -12.61 -6.36 7.57
CA LYS A 237 -13.40 -7.14 8.55
C LYS A 237 -13.15 -6.69 9.98
N ARG A 238 -11.89 -6.49 10.39
CA ARG A 238 -11.56 -6.06 11.74
C ARG A 238 -12.08 -4.67 12.07
N LEU A 239 -12.05 -3.76 11.11
CA LEU A 239 -12.63 -2.43 11.28
C LEU A 239 -14.16 -2.49 11.37
N GLU A 240 -14.82 -3.35 10.59
CA GLU A 240 -16.25 -3.60 10.72
C GLU A 240 -16.60 -4.25 12.07
N GLU A 241 -15.81 -5.22 12.54
CA GLU A 241 -15.95 -5.85 13.85
C GLU A 241 -15.78 -4.83 14.98
N ALA A 242 -14.89 -3.84 14.83
CA ALA A 242 -14.73 -2.71 15.74
C ALA A 242 -15.86 -1.68 15.62
N GLY A 243 -16.79 -1.84 14.68
CA GLY A 243 -17.92 -0.95 14.43
C GLY A 243 -17.59 0.32 13.63
N ALA A 244 -16.43 0.38 12.97
CA ALA A 244 -16.07 1.52 12.13
C ALA A 244 -16.88 1.53 10.82
N VAL A 245 -17.19 2.72 10.31
CA VAL A 245 -18.09 2.96 9.18
C VAL A 245 -17.31 3.23 7.90
N LEU A 246 -17.41 2.36 6.89
CA LEU A 246 -16.70 2.52 5.62
C LEU A 246 -17.42 3.50 4.69
N VAL A 247 -16.89 4.70 4.50
CA VAL A 247 -17.51 5.75 3.67
C VAL A 247 -17.01 5.81 2.24
N ALA A 248 -15.80 5.32 1.96
CA ALA A 248 -15.25 5.37 0.59
C ALA A 248 -14.10 4.39 0.35
N LYS A 249 -13.96 3.96 -0.93
CA LYS A 249 -12.72 3.44 -1.51
C LYS A 249 -11.95 4.62 -2.06
N LEU A 250 -10.74 4.83 -1.53
CA LEU A 250 -9.89 5.99 -1.82
C LEU A 250 -8.84 5.66 -2.87
N THR A 251 -8.53 6.65 -3.70
CA THR A 251 -7.60 6.49 -4.82
C THR A 251 -6.21 6.04 -4.39
N MET A 252 -5.56 5.39 -5.29
CA MET A 252 -4.16 5.01 -5.18
C MET A 252 -3.48 5.12 -6.54
N GLY A 253 -2.19 5.37 -6.56
CA GLY A 253 -1.47 5.25 -7.82
C GLY A 253 -1.56 3.83 -8.38
N ALA A 254 -1.75 3.73 -9.69
CA ALA A 254 -1.99 2.45 -10.36
C ALA A 254 -0.99 1.37 -9.94
N LEU A 255 -1.51 0.23 -9.48
CA LEU A 255 -0.74 -0.91 -8.96
C LEU A 255 0.29 -0.47 -7.90
N ALA A 256 -0.11 0.42 -7.01
CA ALA A 256 0.69 0.94 -5.90
C ALA A 256 1.94 1.77 -6.31
N MET A 257 1.88 2.55 -7.41
CA MET A 257 2.96 3.47 -7.82
C MET A 257 2.51 4.92 -7.97
N GLY A 258 2.96 5.81 -7.07
CA GLY A 258 2.70 7.26 -7.14
C GLY A 258 1.23 7.62 -6.92
N ASP A 259 0.79 8.69 -7.53
CA ASP A 259 -0.54 9.32 -7.32
C ASP A 259 -1.43 9.33 -8.58
N VAL A 260 -0.94 8.79 -9.71
CA VAL A 260 -1.68 8.72 -10.97
C VAL A 260 -2.42 7.39 -11.06
N TRP A 261 -3.73 7.47 -11.27
CA TRP A 261 -4.65 6.36 -11.42
C TRP A 261 -5.46 6.49 -12.73
N TYR A 262 -6.29 5.52 -13.08
CA TYR A 262 -7.00 5.51 -14.37
C TYR A 262 -7.96 6.69 -14.56
N GLY A 263 -8.43 7.34 -13.48
CA GLY A 263 -9.35 8.47 -13.54
C GLY A 263 -8.70 9.85 -13.38
N GLY A 264 -7.36 9.89 -13.15
CA GLY A 264 -6.66 11.17 -13.01
C GLY A 264 -5.41 11.13 -12.14
N LYS A 265 -5.17 12.21 -11.39
CA LYS A 265 -4.03 12.35 -10.48
C LYS A 265 -4.51 12.95 -9.16
N THR A 266 -4.46 12.18 -8.09
CA THR A 266 -4.83 12.65 -6.76
C THR A 266 -3.99 13.86 -6.35
N LYS A 267 -4.66 14.94 -5.93
CA LYS A 267 -4.05 16.23 -5.64
C LYS A 267 -3.69 16.39 -4.17
N ASN A 268 -2.69 17.23 -3.93
CA ASN A 268 -2.34 17.67 -2.59
C ASN A 268 -3.33 18.73 -2.10
N PRO A 269 -4.06 18.52 -1.00
CA PRO A 269 -5.04 19.49 -0.50
C PRO A 269 -4.46 20.86 -0.12
N TRP A 270 -3.16 20.93 0.17
CA TRP A 270 -2.46 22.18 0.46
C TRP A 270 -2.07 22.98 -0.79
N ASN A 271 -1.96 22.29 -1.93
CA ASN A 271 -1.61 22.91 -3.20
C ASN A 271 -2.13 22.03 -4.35
N LEU A 272 -3.25 22.41 -4.94
CA LEU A 272 -3.96 21.63 -5.96
C LEU A 272 -3.18 21.46 -7.28
N GLU A 273 -2.14 22.25 -7.51
CA GLU A 273 -1.24 22.08 -8.66
C GLU A 273 -0.28 20.89 -8.48
N GLN A 274 -0.08 20.48 -7.23
CA GLN A 274 0.78 19.35 -6.89
C GLN A 274 -0.04 18.07 -6.71
N GLY A 275 0.58 16.91 -7.00
CA GLY A 275 0.03 15.63 -6.61
C GLY A 275 0.26 15.33 -5.13
N SER A 276 -0.60 14.49 -4.57
CA SER A 276 -0.54 14.05 -3.18
C SER A 276 0.66 13.16 -2.86
N SER A 277 1.48 12.79 -3.87
CA SER A 277 2.38 11.65 -3.75
C SER A 277 1.57 10.35 -3.52
N GLY A 278 2.26 9.22 -3.27
CA GLY A 278 1.55 7.94 -3.13
C GLY A 278 2.48 6.80 -2.72
N SER A 279 1.95 5.59 -2.76
CA SER A 279 0.73 5.17 -3.47
C SER A 279 -0.57 5.25 -2.66
N SER A 280 -0.55 5.51 -1.34
CA SER A 280 -1.77 5.76 -0.55
C SER A 280 -2.27 7.21 -0.76
N ALA A 281 -2.44 7.57 -2.03
CA ALA A 281 -2.68 8.93 -2.50
C ALA A 281 -3.98 9.52 -1.94
N GLY A 282 -5.11 8.85 -2.19
CA GLY A 282 -6.42 9.26 -1.69
C GLY A 282 -6.53 9.14 -0.18
N SER A 283 -5.89 8.11 0.43
CA SER A 283 -5.89 7.96 1.89
C SER A 283 -5.32 9.18 2.59
N ALA A 284 -4.14 9.66 2.15
CA ALA A 284 -3.53 10.84 2.74
C ALA A 284 -4.27 12.14 2.39
N ALA A 285 -4.70 12.30 1.13
CA ALA A 285 -5.42 13.49 0.68
C ALA A 285 -6.78 13.64 1.39
N ALA A 286 -7.56 12.57 1.50
CA ALA A 286 -8.86 12.60 2.16
C ALA A 286 -8.74 12.88 3.67
N THR A 287 -7.77 12.25 4.36
CA THR A 287 -7.51 12.52 5.78
C THR A 287 -7.09 13.96 6.00
N SER A 288 -6.16 14.50 5.20
CA SER A 288 -5.69 15.89 5.27
C SER A 288 -6.82 16.90 5.07
N ALA A 289 -7.70 16.63 4.11
CA ALA A 289 -8.82 17.49 3.75
C ALA A 289 -10.05 17.34 4.68
N GLY A 290 -10.00 16.50 5.70
CA GLY A 290 -11.12 16.25 6.59
C GLY A 290 -12.31 15.60 5.88
N LEU A 291 -12.06 14.68 4.95
CA LEU A 291 -13.11 13.94 4.24
C LEU A 291 -13.38 12.55 4.85
N VAL A 292 -12.54 12.13 5.75
CA VAL A 292 -12.66 10.92 6.57
C VAL A 292 -12.03 11.18 7.94
N ALA A 293 -12.44 10.47 8.98
CA ALA A 293 -11.82 10.57 10.29
C ALA A 293 -10.41 9.97 10.26
N PHE A 294 -10.24 8.83 9.60
CA PHE A 294 -8.96 8.19 9.32
C PHE A 294 -9.03 7.39 8.03
N ALA A 295 -7.88 6.95 7.54
CA ALA A 295 -7.82 6.06 6.39
C ALA A 295 -6.80 4.94 6.61
N ILE A 296 -6.97 3.83 5.88
CA ILE A 296 -5.97 2.78 5.79
C ILE A 296 -5.17 2.97 4.50
N GLY A 297 -3.84 2.95 4.66
CA GLY A 297 -2.87 2.94 3.58
C GLY A 297 -2.04 1.65 3.55
N THR A 298 -1.14 1.56 2.57
CA THR A 298 -0.16 0.47 2.50
C THR A 298 1.19 1.00 2.05
N GLU A 299 2.24 0.33 2.49
CA GLU A 299 3.61 0.67 2.05
C GLU A 299 4.42 -0.57 1.69
N THR A 300 4.95 -0.55 0.48
CA THR A 300 6.04 -1.42 0.04
C THR A 300 7.38 -0.69 0.21
N LEU A 301 7.44 0.55 -0.31
CA LEU A 301 8.59 1.45 -0.22
C LEU A 301 8.13 2.91 -0.31
N GLY A 302 7.84 3.52 0.83
CA GLY A 302 7.45 4.92 0.96
C GLY A 302 5.97 5.24 0.75
N SER A 303 5.09 4.25 0.56
CA SER A 303 3.69 4.50 0.15
C SER A 303 2.72 4.89 1.28
N ILE A 304 3.17 4.95 2.54
CA ILE A 304 2.52 5.64 3.67
C ILE A 304 3.31 6.91 3.98
N VAL A 305 4.61 6.79 4.16
CA VAL A 305 5.49 7.91 4.55
C VAL A 305 5.40 9.06 3.54
N SER A 306 5.46 8.76 2.25
CA SER A 306 5.53 9.78 1.20
C SER A 306 4.25 10.61 1.04
N PRO A 307 3.04 10.01 0.93
CA PRO A 307 1.81 10.78 0.87
C PRO A 307 1.45 11.44 2.22
N ALA A 308 1.75 10.82 3.36
CA ALA A 308 1.56 11.45 4.66
C ALA A 308 2.40 12.72 4.80
N THR A 309 3.69 12.68 4.39
CA THR A 309 4.56 13.86 4.31
C THR A 309 3.95 14.95 3.43
N ARG A 310 3.55 14.59 2.21
CA ARG A 310 3.08 15.55 1.21
C ARG A 310 1.77 16.22 1.61
N CYS A 311 0.88 15.46 2.24
CA CYS A 311 -0.44 15.94 2.64
C CYS A 311 -0.49 16.47 4.09
N GLY A 312 0.62 16.42 4.85
CA GLY A 312 0.68 16.97 6.21
C GLY A 312 -0.18 16.21 7.21
N VAL A 313 -0.17 14.88 7.16
CA VAL A 313 -0.89 14.00 8.07
C VAL A 313 0.08 13.04 8.76
N THR A 314 -0.39 12.37 9.80
CA THR A 314 0.35 11.33 10.51
C THR A 314 0.15 9.98 9.81
N GLY A 315 1.23 9.22 9.64
CA GLY A 315 1.16 7.87 9.11
C GLY A 315 1.97 6.89 9.94
N LEU A 316 1.39 5.74 10.25
CA LEU A 316 2.11 4.61 10.83
C LEU A 316 2.30 3.54 9.76
N ARG A 317 3.55 3.25 9.44
CA ARG A 317 3.97 2.02 8.78
C ARG A 317 4.42 1.04 9.86
N PRO A 318 3.63 0.03 10.20
CA PRO A 318 4.02 -0.95 11.23
C PRO A 318 5.21 -1.80 10.79
N SER A 319 5.78 -2.56 11.71
CA SER A 319 6.73 -3.62 11.42
C SER A 319 6.12 -4.60 10.41
N TYR A 320 6.96 -5.18 9.56
CA TYR A 320 6.51 -6.25 8.68
C TYR A 320 6.01 -7.44 9.50
N GLY A 321 4.85 -7.98 9.12
CA GLY A 321 4.23 -9.08 9.85
C GLY A 321 3.36 -8.66 11.03
N ARG A 322 2.98 -7.39 11.17
CA ARG A 322 2.06 -6.93 12.23
C ARG A 322 0.59 -6.94 11.82
N VAL A 323 0.29 -6.60 10.58
CA VAL A 323 -1.09 -6.53 10.06
C VAL A 323 -1.23 -7.49 8.90
N SER A 324 -2.26 -8.33 8.94
CA SER A 324 -2.55 -9.29 7.88
C SER A 324 -2.83 -8.58 6.55
N ARG A 325 -2.19 -9.08 5.49
CA ARG A 325 -2.34 -8.61 4.11
C ARG A 325 -3.33 -9.46 3.31
N TYR A 326 -4.00 -10.43 3.96
CA TYR A 326 -5.01 -11.23 3.29
C TYR A 326 -6.13 -10.33 2.74
N GLY A 327 -6.49 -10.55 1.47
CA GLY A 327 -7.46 -9.74 0.74
C GLY A 327 -6.94 -8.37 0.28
N ALA A 328 -5.67 -8.05 0.46
CA ALA A 328 -5.02 -6.90 -0.14
C ALA A 328 -4.28 -7.29 -1.43
N MET A 329 -4.30 -6.42 -2.46
CA MET A 329 -3.46 -6.60 -3.64
C MET A 329 -1.99 -6.70 -3.23
N ALA A 330 -1.34 -7.79 -3.58
CA ALA A 330 0.10 -7.95 -3.41
C ALA A 330 0.87 -7.18 -4.48
N LEU A 331 1.86 -6.42 -4.05
CA LEU A 331 2.90 -5.85 -4.91
C LEU A 331 4.24 -6.54 -4.63
N SER A 332 4.57 -6.73 -3.37
CA SER A 332 5.78 -7.41 -2.92
C SER A 332 5.48 -8.20 -1.64
N TRP A 333 5.44 -9.51 -1.74
CA TRP A 333 5.11 -10.38 -0.60
C TRP A 333 6.08 -10.23 0.57
N SER A 334 7.32 -9.79 0.31
CA SER A 334 8.35 -9.62 1.33
C SER A 334 8.48 -8.20 1.88
N MET A 335 7.74 -7.21 1.30
CA MET A 335 7.90 -5.80 1.68
C MET A 335 6.58 -5.08 1.96
N ASP A 336 5.41 -5.60 1.56
CA ASP A 336 4.13 -4.94 1.76
C ASP A 336 3.72 -4.91 3.24
N LYS A 337 3.25 -3.76 3.69
CA LYS A 337 2.72 -3.50 5.04
C LYS A 337 1.46 -2.66 4.92
N ILE A 338 0.48 -2.91 5.80
CA ILE A 338 -0.76 -2.14 5.92
C ILE A 338 -0.67 -1.32 7.19
N GLY A 339 -1.09 -0.05 7.14
CA GLY A 339 -1.08 0.81 8.31
C GLY A 339 -2.00 2.01 8.19
N PRO A 340 -2.32 2.64 9.32
CA PRO A 340 -3.21 3.80 9.39
C PRO A 340 -2.55 5.09 8.89
N ILE A 341 -3.40 5.97 8.36
CA ILE A 341 -3.11 7.37 8.06
C ILE A 341 -4.18 8.20 8.78
N CYS A 342 -3.75 8.98 9.76
CA CYS A 342 -4.60 9.68 10.71
C CYS A 342 -4.15 11.13 10.90
N ARG A 343 -4.81 11.88 11.79
CA ARG A 343 -4.35 13.22 12.18
C ARG A 343 -3.29 13.17 13.26
N THR A 344 -3.48 12.31 14.26
CA THR A 344 -2.58 12.22 15.42
C THR A 344 -1.86 10.88 15.48
N ALA A 345 -0.77 10.83 16.24
CA ALA A 345 -0.07 9.58 16.55
C ALA A 345 -0.93 8.66 17.42
N GLU A 346 -1.75 9.22 18.31
CA GLU A 346 -2.68 8.47 19.15
C GLU A 346 -3.79 7.83 18.30
N ASP A 347 -4.37 8.56 17.34
CA ASP A 347 -5.33 7.97 16.39
C ASP A 347 -4.70 6.78 15.63
N CYS A 348 -3.41 6.91 15.24
CA CYS A 348 -2.70 5.78 14.62
C CYS A 348 -2.59 4.58 15.56
N ALA A 349 -2.35 4.80 16.86
CA ALA A 349 -2.32 3.73 17.86
C ALA A 349 -3.69 3.05 17.99
N LEU A 350 -4.79 3.83 18.07
CA LEU A 350 -6.16 3.30 18.13
C LEU A 350 -6.50 2.43 16.93
N VAL A 351 -6.26 2.93 15.74
CA VAL A 351 -6.57 2.20 14.50
C VAL A 351 -5.67 0.97 14.37
N PHE A 352 -4.39 1.09 14.70
CA PHE A 352 -3.46 -0.03 14.65
C PHE A 352 -3.87 -1.15 15.65
N HIS A 353 -4.31 -0.78 16.84
CA HIS A 353 -4.81 -1.75 17.83
C HIS A 353 -5.99 -2.58 17.32
N ALA A 354 -6.86 -1.99 16.49
CA ALA A 354 -7.99 -2.71 15.92
C ALA A 354 -7.59 -3.68 14.79
N ILE A 355 -6.46 -3.44 14.09
CA ILE A 355 -6.13 -4.18 12.86
C ILE A 355 -4.93 -5.12 12.97
N TYR A 356 -4.12 -5.06 14.04
CA TYR A 356 -2.90 -5.88 14.21
C TYR A 356 -3.22 -7.33 14.60
N GLY A 357 -2.23 -8.19 14.48
CA GLY A 357 -2.25 -9.57 14.99
C GLY A 357 -2.68 -10.63 13.97
N PRO A 358 -2.61 -11.91 14.34
CA PRO A 358 -2.85 -13.03 13.45
C PRO A 358 -4.32 -13.18 13.06
N ASP A 359 -4.58 -13.66 11.85
CA ASP A 359 -5.90 -14.00 11.32
C ASP A 359 -5.99 -15.46 10.84
N GLY A 360 -4.90 -16.21 10.95
CA GLY A 360 -4.78 -17.58 10.44
C GLY A 360 -4.70 -17.70 8.92
N LYS A 361 -4.61 -16.59 8.18
CA LYS A 361 -4.58 -16.53 6.70
C LYS A 361 -3.26 -15.99 6.15
N ASP A 362 -2.72 -14.90 6.71
CA ASP A 362 -1.38 -14.42 6.40
C ASP A 362 -0.36 -15.07 7.32
N LEU A 363 0.36 -16.07 6.78
CA LEU A 363 1.34 -16.85 7.53
C LEU A 363 2.61 -16.07 7.92
N THR A 364 2.74 -14.84 7.49
CA THR A 364 3.90 -13.98 7.85
C THR A 364 3.66 -13.17 9.12
N ILE A 365 2.47 -13.27 9.72
CA ILE A 365 2.16 -12.52 10.92
C ILE A 365 2.96 -13.03 12.11
N VAL A 366 3.61 -12.10 12.77
CA VAL A 366 4.29 -12.31 14.04
C VAL A 366 3.36 -11.84 15.15
N ASP A 367 2.97 -12.75 16.01
CA ASP A 367 2.06 -12.47 17.13
C ASP A 367 2.85 -11.86 18.29
N VAL A 368 2.78 -10.56 18.42
CA VAL A 368 3.40 -9.76 19.49
C VAL A 368 2.34 -8.81 20.02
N PRO A 369 2.09 -8.75 21.34
CA PRO A 369 1.14 -7.83 21.93
C PRO A 369 1.43 -6.37 21.56
N PHE A 370 0.39 -5.54 21.49
CA PHE A 370 0.49 -4.10 21.32
C PHE A 370 -0.29 -3.41 22.43
N GLY A 371 0.40 -2.59 23.20
CA GLY A 371 -0.19 -1.77 24.23
C GLY A 371 0.01 -0.29 23.96
N TRP A 372 -0.86 0.51 24.53
CA TRP A 372 -0.83 1.96 24.42
C TRP A 372 -1.34 2.61 25.71
N ASP A 373 -0.57 3.57 26.22
CA ASP A 373 -0.98 4.47 27.27
C ASP A 373 -0.48 5.88 26.92
N PRO A 374 -1.39 6.83 26.61
CA PRO A 374 -1.02 8.19 26.22
C PRO A 374 -0.34 9.00 27.34
N SER A 375 -0.44 8.55 28.59
CA SER A 375 0.17 9.19 29.75
C SER A 375 1.56 8.68 30.09
N SER A 376 2.06 7.66 29.36
CA SER A 376 3.38 7.07 29.61
C SER A 376 4.49 8.10 29.46
N GLU A 377 5.39 8.15 30.42
CA GLU A 377 6.62 8.98 30.39
C GLU A 377 7.58 8.48 29.29
N LEU A 378 8.58 9.28 28.93
CA LEU A 378 9.52 8.99 27.82
C LEU A 378 10.91 8.53 28.29
N ASP A 379 11.15 8.47 29.58
CA ASP A 379 12.46 8.21 30.20
C ASP A 379 12.98 6.79 29.94
N ASP A 380 12.11 5.86 29.60
CA ASP A 380 12.44 4.50 29.22
C ASP A 380 12.83 4.37 27.73
N ILE A 381 12.80 5.46 26.93
CA ILE A 381 13.08 5.43 25.50
C ILE A 381 14.46 6.03 25.20
N ARG A 382 15.38 5.21 24.72
CA ARG A 382 16.67 5.68 24.20
C ARG A 382 16.50 6.19 22.78
N VAL A 383 16.68 7.50 22.59
CA VAL A 383 16.40 8.17 21.31
C VAL A 383 17.68 8.49 20.55
N GLY A 384 17.85 7.85 19.39
CA GLY A 384 18.89 8.18 18.44
C GLY A 384 18.47 9.27 17.46
N PHE A 385 19.43 9.96 16.82
CA PHE A 385 19.17 10.80 15.66
C PHE A 385 20.16 10.48 14.54
N LEU A 386 19.66 10.35 13.30
CA LEU A 386 20.49 10.01 12.13
C LEU A 386 21.37 11.22 11.75
N LYS A 387 22.54 11.33 12.38
CA LYS A 387 23.42 12.50 12.31
C LYS A 387 23.73 12.94 10.87
N SER A 388 24.15 12.01 10.02
CA SER A 388 24.49 12.31 8.61
C SER A 388 23.31 12.87 7.81
N ALA A 389 22.06 12.52 8.17
CA ALA A 389 20.87 13.02 7.50
C ALA A 389 20.55 14.47 7.92
N PHE A 390 20.71 14.82 9.19
CA PHE A 390 20.50 16.20 9.69
C PHE A 390 21.62 17.17 9.25
N GLU A 391 22.84 16.70 9.07
CA GLU A 391 23.95 17.51 8.55
C GLU A 391 23.83 17.81 7.06
N ARG A 392 23.00 17.03 6.33
CA ARG A 392 22.83 17.20 4.89
C ARG A 392 21.99 18.43 4.58
N LYS A 393 22.51 19.32 3.72
CA LYS A 393 21.74 20.46 3.21
C LYS A 393 20.49 20.01 2.46
N SER A 394 19.33 20.47 2.90
CA SER A 394 18.02 20.21 2.30
C SER A 394 17.16 21.47 2.35
N ARG A 395 16.03 21.47 1.62
CA ARG A 395 15.05 22.56 1.70
C ARG A 395 14.31 22.60 3.04
N THR A 396 14.26 21.49 3.74
CA THR A 396 13.56 21.29 5.01
C THR A 396 14.50 21.33 6.22
N GLN A 397 15.80 21.58 6.03
CA GLN A 397 16.80 21.47 7.09
C GLN A 397 16.51 22.31 8.33
N GLU A 398 15.89 23.47 8.16
CA GLU A 398 15.51 24.33 9.29
C GLU A 398 14.42 23.66 10.14
N ASN A 399 13.35 23.18 9.50
CA ASN A 399 12.27 22.44 10.17
C ASN A 399 12.79 21.14 10.78
N ASP A 400 13.64 20.41 10.05
CA ASP A 400 14.21 19.15 10.52
C ASP A 400 15.07 19.37 11.79
N ASN A 401 15.96 20.38 11.80
CA ASN A 401 16.79 20.69 12.96
C ASN A 401 15.97 21.19 14.16
N ALA A 402 14.88 21.92 13.93
CA ALA A 402 13.97 22.37 14.99
C ALA A 402 13.37 21.19 15.77
N VAL A 403 13.17 20.02 15.13
CA VAL A 403 12.72 18.80 15.81
C VAL A 403 13.67 18.39 16.93
N LEU A 404 14.99 18.44 16.68
CA LEU A 404 15.97 18.05 17.67
C LEU A 404 15.93 18.98 18.90
N GLU A 405 15.68 20.29 18.69
CA GLU A 405 15.53 21.25 19.79
C GLU A 405 14.24 20.99 20.60
N VAL A 406 13.14 20.66 19.93
CA VAL A 406 11.87 20.28 20.61
C VAL A 406 12.10 19.03 21.46
N LEU A 407 12.72 17.98 20.92
CA LEU A 407 12.99 16.75 21.67
C LEU A 407 13.87 17.01 22.89
N ARG A 408 14.91 17.85 22.77
CA ARG A 408 15.73 18.28 23.93
C ARG A 408 14.92 19.04 24.96
N SER A 409 14.00 19.90 24.54
CA SER A 409 13.13 20.64 25.47
C SER A 409 12.16 19.74 26.24
N LEU A 410 11.85 18.55 25.70
CA LEU A 410 11.09 17.49 26.36
C LEU A 410 11.95 16.63 27.32
N GLY A 411 13.23 17.00 27.54
CA GLY A 411 14.13 16.26 28.42
C GLY A 411 14.82 15.06 27.77
N ILE A 412 14.67 14.86 26.47
CA ILE A 412 15.22 13.70 25.77
C ILE A 412 16.71 13.90 25.47
N GLU A 413 17.55 12.97 25.93
CA GLU A 413 18.94 12.89 25.52
C GLU A 413 19.03 12.24 24.13
N LEU A 414 19.61 12.98 23.16
CA LEU A 414 19.72 12.53 21.78
C LEU A 414 21.08 11.87 21.51
N ILE A 415 21.06 10.61 21.16
CA ILE A 415 22.26 9.79 20.87
C ILE A 415 22.59 9.89 19.37
N PRO A 416 23.80 10.30 18.96
CA PRO A 416 24.20 10.26 17.56
C PRO A 416 24.15 8.83 17.02
N PHE A 417 23.42 8.63 15.92
CA PHE A 417 23.18 7.33 15.32
C PHE A 417 23.54 7.36 13.83
N GLU A 418 24.03 6.23 13.31
CA GLU A 418 24.25 6.03 11.88
C GLU A 418 23.73 4.67 11.43
N LEU A 419 23.10 4.65 10.26
CA LEU A 419 22.66 3.42 9.62
C LEU A 419 23.88 2.55 9.22
N PRO A 420 23.68 1.23 9.05
CA PRO A 420 24.73 0.37 8.52
C PRO A 420 25.24 0.87 7.16
N GLU A 421 26.56 0.86 6.97
CA GLU A 421 27.18 1.05 5.66
C GLU A 421 26.93 -0.18 4.80
N PHE A 422 25.85 -0.14 4.03
CA PHE A 422 25.40 -1.27 3.23
C PHE A 422 24.93 -0.81 1.85
N PRO A 423 25.24 -1.53 0.76
CA PRO A 423 24.79 -1.19 -0.59
C PRO A 423 23.31 -1.55 -0.81
N ALA A 424 22.40 -1.06 0.05
CA ALA A 424 20.97 -1.40 0.05
C ALA A 424 20.29 -1.17 -1.33
N ARG A 425 20.76 -0.16 -2.07
CA ARG A 425 20.25 0.11 -3.44
C ARG A 425 20.56 -1.03 -4.42
N ALA A 426 21.65 -1.76 -4.23
CA ALA A 426 21.99 -2.89 -5.10
C ALA A 426 21.05 -4.07 -4.97
N ILE A 427 20.34 -4.19 -3.84
CA ILE A 427 19.36 -5.26 -3.59
C ILE A 427 17.90 -4.78 -3.70
N SER A 428 17.67 -3.50 -4.03
CA SER A 428 16.30 -2.94 -4.13
C SER A 428 15.45 -3.55 -5.25
N PHE A 429 16.08 -4.24 -6.21
CA PHE A 429 15.38 -4.97 -7.26
C PHE A 429 14.55 -6.16 -6.76
N ILE A 430 14.69 -6.57 -5.49
CA ILE A 430 13.79 -7.53 -4.82
C ILE A 430 12.34 -7.11 -5.05
N LEU A 431 12.02 -5.83 -4.82
CA LEU A 431 10.69 -5.29 -5.09
C LEU A 431 10.28 -5.47 -6.55
N SER A 432 11.17 -5.14 -7.49
CA SER A 432 10.84 -5.23 -8.92
C SER A 432 10.61 -6.67 -9.38
N ALA A 433 11.37 -7.63 -8.84
CA ALA A 433 11.21 -9.05 -9.15
C ALA A 433 9.86 -9.58 -8.64
N GLU A 434 9.50 -9.25 -7.40
CA GLU A 434 8.24 -9.67 -6.79
C GLU A 434 7.04 -8.99 -7.46
N ALA A 435 7.12 -7.70 -7.75
CA ALA A 435 6.07 -6.96 -8.47
C ALA A 435 5.84 -7.53 -9.88
N ALA A 436 6.89 -7.88 -10.60
CA ALA A 436 6.74 -8.52 -11.92
C ALA A 436 6.15 -9.93 -11.84
N ALA A 437 6.38 -10.66 -10.74
CA ALA A 437 5.74 -11.95 -10.49
C ALA A 437 4.25 -11.77 -10.13
N ALA A 438 3.92 -10.80 -9.28
CA ALA A 438 2.55 -10.48 -8.88
C ALA A 438 1.66 -10.09 -10.06
N PHE A 439 2.24 -9.46 -11.10
CA PHE A 439 1.54 -9.01 -12.30
C PHE A 439 2.04 -9.68 -13.58
N ASP A 440 2.49 -10.95 -13.49
CA ASP A 440 3.03 -11.70 -14.62
C ASP A 440 2.01 -11.89 -15.75
N GLU A 441 0.76 -12.20 -15.40
CA GLU A 441 -0.32 -12.35 -16.39
C GLU A 441 -0.59 -11.04 -17.13
N LEU A 442 -0.64 -9.92 -16.41
CA LEU A 442 -0.86 -8.59 -16.99
C LEU A 442 0.19 -8.27 -18.08
N THR A 443 1.47 -8.59 -17.82
CA THR A 443 2.56 -8.40 -18.77
C THR A 443 2.49 -9.39 -19.94
N ARG A 444 2.18 -10.66 -19.68
CA ARG A 444 2.12 -11.70 -20.72
C ARG A 444 0.96 -11.54 -21.68
N SER A 445 -0.17 -11.02 -21.17
CA SER A 445 -1.36 -10.74 -21.99
C SER A 445 -1.27 -9.42 -22.76
N GLY A 446 -0.25 -8.58 -22.50
CA GLY A 446 -0.14 -7.23 -23.06
C GLY A 446 -1.13 -6.22 -22.47
N ARG A 447 -1.89 -6.59 -21.43
CA ARG A 447 -2.84 -5.68 -20.78
C ARG A 447 -2.14 -4.58 -19.97
N ASP A 448 -0.84 -4.69 -19.73
CA ASP A 448 -0.01 -3.63 -19.17
C ASP A 448 0.06 -2.38 -20.05
N ASP A 449 -0.24 -2.50 -21.36
CA ASP A 449 -0.39 -1.37 -22.28
C ASP A 449 -1.62 -0.48 -21.94
N LEU A 450 -2.59 -0.98 -21.16
CA LEU A 450 -3.75 -0.21 -20.69
C LEU A 450 -3.42 0.69 -19.48
N LEU A 451 -2.25 0.54 -18.85
CA LEU A 451 -1.86 1.40 -17.75
C LEU A 451 -1.60 2.83 -18.25
N VAL A 452 -2.07 3.83 -17.50
CA VAL A 452 -1.97 5.25 -17.89
C VAL A 452 -0.53 5.72 -18.09
N ARG A 453 0.40 5.24 -17.25
CA ARG A 453 1.83 5.58 -17.33
C ARG A 453 2.62 4.49 -18.04
N GLN A 454 3.27 4.87 -19.16
CA GLN A 454 4.07 3.96 -20.01
C GLN A 454 5.57 4.32 -20.04
N GLY A 455 5.98 5.36 -19.33
CA GLY A 455 7.36 5.85 -19.37
C GLY A 455 8.39 4.89 -18.75
N ARG A 456 9.66 5.23 -18.90
CA ARG A 456 10.81 4.42 -18.45
C ARG A 456 10.74 3.97 -16.99
N GLY A 457 10.23 4.82 -16.10
CA GLY A 457 10.10 4.54 -14.66
C GLY A 457 8.70 4.04 -14.25
N SER A 458 7.88 3.53 -15.19
CA SER A 458 6.53 3.04 -14.92
C SER A 458 6.48 1.52 -14.88
N TRP A 459 5.43 0.97 -14.26
CA TRP A 459 5.27 -0.47 -14.06
C TRP A 459 5.40 -1.32 -15.34
N PRO A 460 4.80 -0.96 -16.51
CA PRO A 460 4.96 -1.79 -17.70
C PRO A 460 6.41 -2.07 -18.04
N ASN A 461 7.25 -1.02 -18.01
CA ASN A 461 8.67 -1.16 -18.30
C ASN A 461 9.42 -1.92 -17.19
N THR A 462 9.08 -1.65 -15.92
CA THR A 462 9.67 -2.33 -14.76
C THR A 462 9.36 -3.82 -14.78
N PHE A 463 8.11 -4.22 -15.03
CA PHE A 463 7.71 -5.63 -15.11
C PHE A 463 8.42 -6.36 -16.26
N ARG A 464 8.53 -5.73 -17.43
CA ARG A 464 9.27 -6.28 -18.58
C ARG A 464 10.75 -6.48 -18.26
N GLN A 465 11.42 -5.49 -17.64
CA GLN A 465 12.84 -5.58 -17.26
C GLN A 465 13.09 -6.64 -16.18
N ALA A 466 12.22 -6.72 -15.18
CA ALA A 466 12.40 -7.64 -14.05
C ALA A 466 12.36 -9.11 -14.48
N ARG A 467 11.77 -9.43 -15.63
CA ARG A 467 11.82 -10.80 -16.21
C ARG A 467 13.22 -11.24 -16.62
N PHE A 468 14.18 -10.34 -16.68
CA PHE A 468 15.59 -10.62 -16.97
C PHE A 468 16.45 -10.67 -15.70
N ILE A 469 15.86 -10.56 -14.51
CA ILE A 469 16.55 -10.80 -13.24
C ILE A 469 16.75 -12.31 -13.09
N PRO A 470 17.98 -12.81 -13.02
CA PRO A 470 18.21 -14.24 -12.77
C PRO A 470 17.72 -14.63 -11.37
N ALA A 471 17.11 -15.80 -11.24
CA ALA A 471 16.68 -16.30 -9.94
C ALA A 471 17.82 -16.39 -8.91
N VAL A 472 19.03 -16.70 -9.36
CA VAL A 472 20.24 -16.72 -8.54
C VAL A 472 20.50 -15.35 -7.90
N GLU A 473 20.40 -14.27 -8.69
CA GLU A 473 20.63 -12.91 -8.19
C GLU A 473 19.55 -12.49 -7.19
N TYR A 474 18.29 -12.88 -7.41
CA TYR A 474 17.22 -12.64 -6.45
C TYR A 474 17.47 -13.35 -5.12
N ILE A 475 17.92 -14.62 -5.16
CA ILE A 475 18.27 -15.37 -3.94
C ILE A 475 19.48 -14.74 -3.25
N GLN A 476 20.52 -14.34 -3.98
CA GLN A 476 21.68 -13.66 -3.42
C GLN A 476 21.30 -12.31 -2.78
N ALA A 477 20.42 -11.54 -3.41
CA ALA A 477 19.91 -10.30 -2.86
C ALA A 477 19.20 -10.52 -1.50
N ASN A 478 18.38 -11.59 -1.39
CA ASN A 478 17.75 -11.95 -0.11
C ASN A 478 18.76 -12.44 0.94
N ARG A 479 19.83 -13.13 0.56
CA ARG A 479 20.94 -13.46 1.48
C ARG A 479 21.68 -12.21 1.97
N LEU A 480 21.93 -11.24 1.09
CA LEU A 480 22.49 -9.93 1.46
C LEU A 480 21.52 -9.15 2.37
N ARG A 481 20.22 -9.25 2.13
CA ARG A 481 19.18 -8.68 3.00
C ARG A 481 19.29 -9.23 4.43
N THR A 482 19.57 -10.53 4.62
CA THR A 482 19.79 -11.11 5.95
C THR A 482 21.00 -10.46 6.65
N LEU A 483 22.10 -10.20 5.93
CA LEU A 483 23.25 -9.50 6.50
C LEU A 483 22.89 -8.05 6.89
N LEU A 484 22.09 -7.36 6.06
CA LEU A 484 21.61 -6.03 6.38
C LEU A 484 20.74 -6.03 7.66
N MET A 485 19.85 -7.02 7.81
CA MET A 485 19.04 -7.18 9.02
C MET A 485 19.90 -7.38 10.27
N GLN A 486 20.93 -8.22 10.19
CA GLN A 486 21.87 -8.44 11.30
C GLN A 486 22.62 -7.16 11.68
N GLN A 487 23.11 -6.42 10.69
CA GLN A 487 23.79 -5.14 10.93
C GLN A 487 22.83 -4.09 11.51
N MET A 488 21.57 -4.05 11.05
CA MET A 488 20.59 -3.13 11.61
C MET A 488 20.25 -3.47 13.06
N ALA A 489 20.02 -4.75 13.37
CA ALA A 489 19.76 -5.21 14.74
C ALA A 489 20.94 -4.88 15.67
N GLU A 490 22.20 -4.97 15.20
CA GLU A 490 23.36 -4.57 15.99
C GLU A 490 23.35 -3.07 16.29
N ARG A 491 22.98 -2.23 15.31
CA ARG A 491 22.88 -0.79 15.51
C ARG A 491 21.75 -0.41 16.47
N MET A 492 20.63 -1.09 16.42
CA MET A 492 19.46 -0.81 17.28
C MET A 492 19.68 -1.20 18.76
N LYS A 493 20.71 -1.96 19.10
CA LYS A 493 20.99 -2.29 20.51
C LYS A 493 21.25 -1.08 21.42
N GLU A 494 21.72 0.02 20.87
CA GLU A 494 22.07 1.23 21.63
C GLU A 494 20.89 2.19 21.82
N ILE A 495 19.84 2.03 20.99
CA ILE A 495 18.67 2.91 20.92
C ILE A 495 17.40 2.11 20.76
N ASP A 496 16.25 2.71 21.06
CA ASP A 496 14.92 2.11 20.85
C ASP A 496 14.21 2.74 19.65
N VAL A 497 14.41 4.04 19.46
CA VAL A 497 13.84 4.83 18.36
C VAL A 497 14.90 5.77 17.81
N PHE A 498 14.99 5.92 16.52
CA PHE A 498 15.77 7.03 15.94
C PHE A 498 14.90 7.98 15.13
N VAL A 499 15.26 9.27 15.22
CA VAL A 499 14.61 10.32 14.44
C VAL A 499 15.46 10.67 13.22
N THR A 500 14.77 10.93 12.09
CA THR A 500 15.42 11.30 10.82
C THR A 500 14.46 12.13 9.96
N PRO A 501 14.97 13.08 9.15
CA PRO A 501 14.18 13.61 8.05
C PRO A 501 13.54 12.48 7.25
N SER A 502 12.28 12.60 6.85
CA SER A 502 11.48 11.48 6.29
C SER A 502 12.11 10.82 5.06
N TYR A 503 13.00 11.51 4.37
CA TYR A 503 13.80 10.99 3.24
C TYR A 503 15.30 11.01 3.54
N GLY A 504 15.69 11.01 4.80
CA GLY A 504 17.09 11.11 5.23
C GLY A 504 17.93 9.90 4.85
N GLY A 505 19.00 10.10 4.12
CA GLY A 505 19.93 9.04 3.73
C GLY A 505 19.23 7.93 2.93
N ASN A 506 19.46 6.69 3.35
CA ASN A 506 18.79 5.50 2.84
C ASN A 506 17.79 4.91 3.87
N SER A 507 17.40 5.68 4.91
CA SER A 507 16.55 5.19 6.01
C SER A 507 15.28 4.52 5.52
N LEU A 508 14.56 5.17 4.59
CA LEU A 508 13.33 4.64 4.02
C LEU A 508 13.55 3.27 3.32
N LEU A 509 14.61 3.14 2.53
CA LEU A 509 14.91 1.88 1.83
C LEU A 509 15.35 0.79 2.80
N ILE A 510 16.29 1.08 3.70
CA ILE A 510 16.82 0.12 4.66
C ILE A 510 15.70 -0.40 5.55
N THR A 511 14.88 0.46 6.14
CA THR A 511 13.82 0.07 7.07
C THR A 511 12.67 -0.68 6.38
N ASN A 512 12.42 -0.43 5.09
CA ASN A 512 11.49 -1.25 4.31
C ASN A 512 12.07 -2.64 3.97
N LEU A 513 13.37 -2.74 3.72
CA LEU A 513 14.05 -4.03 3.49
C LEU A 513 14.17 -4.85 4.79
N THR A 514 14.36 -4.22 5.93
CA THR A 514 14.55 -4.90 7.22
C THR A 514 13.26 -5.08 8.02
N GLY A 515 12.18 -4.39 7.62
CA GLY A 515 10.85 -4.56 8.21
C GLY A 515 10.54 -3.64 9.41
N HIS A 516 11.38 -2.64 9.74
CA HIS A 516 11.20 -1.76 10.90
C HIS A 516 9.98 -0.84 10.78
N PRO A 517 9.30 -0.50 11.89
CA PRO A 517 8.18 0.42 11.91
C PRO A 517 8.62 1.88 11.73
N THR A 518 7.73 2.72 11.25
CA THR A 518 7.97 4.17 11.10
C THR A 518 6.69 4.93 11.40
N VAL A 519 6.79 5.94 12.25
CA VAL A 519 5.76 6.96 12.44
C VAL A 519 6.25 8.25 11.78
N VAL A 520 5.51 8.74 10.79
CA VAL A 520 5.78 10.03 10.14
C VAL A 520 4.77 11.06 10.60
N VAL A 521 5.26 12.24 10.99
CA VAL A 521 4.41 13.35 11.47
C VAL A 521 4.83 14.67 10.84
N PRO A 522 3.90 15.64 10.68
CA PRO A 522 4.23 17.00 10.23
C PRO A 522 5.23 17.68 11.18
N ASN A 523 6.23 18.37 10.63
CA ASN A 523 7.21 19.15 11.39
C ASN A 523 7.31 20.63 10.95
N GLY A 524 6.32 21.10 10.20
CA GLY A 524 6.26 22.49 9.72
C GLY A 524 5.86 22.59 8.26
N PHE A 525 6.19 23.71 7.66
CA PHE A 525 5.88 24.03 6.27
C PHE A 525 7.13 24.55 5.57
N ASP A 526 7.27 24.30 4.28
CA ASP A 526 8.29 24.91 3.47
C ASP A 526 7.90 26.35 3.06
N LYS A 527 8.79 27.02 2.32
CA LYS A 527 8.57 28.41 1.87
C LYS A 527 7.38 28.58 0.93
N GLU A 528 6.88 27.49 0.37
CA GLU A 528 5.74 27.47 -0.55
C GLU A 528 4.44 27.13 0.19
N GLY A 529 4.48 26.96 1.53
CA GLY A 529 3.35 26.57 2.36
C GLY A 529 2.96 25.10 2.24
N THR A 530 3.86 24.27 1.68
CA THR A 530 3.65 22.82 1.60
C THR A 530 4.15 22.15 2.89
N PRO A 531 3.41 21.19 3.46
CA PRO A 531 3.85 20.50 4.67
C PRO A 531 5.19 19.79 4.51
N THR A 532 5.95 19.78 5.59
CA THR A 532 7.17 18.99 5.77
C THR A 532 6.97 17.99 6.90
N SER A 533 7.83 16.98 7.03
CA SER A 533 7.66 15.94 8.03
C SER A 533 8.96 15.37 8.55
N ILE A 534 8.87 14.78 9.72
CA ILE A 534 9.91 14.01 10.37
C ILE A 534 9.46 12.56 10.57
N ALA A 535 10.39 11.63 10.61
CA ALA A 535 10.12 10.22 10.85
C ALA A 535 10.76 9.75 12.16
N PHE A 536 9.97 9.06 12.97
CA PHE A 536 10.38 8.31 14.15
C PHE A 536 10.37 6.82 13.79
N ILE A 537 11.52 6.18 13.83
CA ILE A 537 11.70 4.80 13.40
C ILE A 537 12.05 3.97 14.61
N GLY A 538 11.16 3.04 14.97
CA GLY A 538 11.34 2.13 16.09
C GLY A 538 12.16 0.89 15.73
N ASP A 539 12.62 0.17 16.75
CA ASP A 539 13.08 -1.20 16.57
C ASP A 539 11.92 -2.11 16.14
N LEU A 540 12.21 -3.32 15.68
CA LEU A 540 11.20 -4.26 15.21
C LEU A 540 10.19 -4.57 16.32
N PHE A 541 8.91 -4.40 16.00
CA PHE A 541 7.75 -4.61 16.89
C PHE A 541 7.60 -3.61 18.04
N GLU A 542 8.40 -2.53 18.03
CA GLU A 542 8.38 -1.45 19.03
C GLU A 542 7.60 -0.22 18.52
N GLU A 543 6.44 -0.44 17.88
CA GLU A 543 5.56 0.63 17.42
C GLU A 543 5.17 1.59 18.53
N THR A 544 4.94 1.06 19.75
CA THR A 544 4.52 1.83 20.92
C THR A 544 5.51 2.95 21.25
N LYS A 545 6.82 2.65 21.30
CA LYS A 545 7.84 3.66 21.62
C LYS A 545 7.94 4.75 20.55
N ALA A 546 7.86 4.37 19.27
CA ALA A 546 7.86 5.33 18.17
C ALA A 546 6.62 6.24 18.19
N LEU A 547 5.43 5.68 18.50
CA LEU A 547 4.18 6.41 18.62
C LEU A 547 4.17 7.35 19.84
N ARG A 548 4.67 6.91 21.00
CA ARG A 548 4.79 7.75 22.22
C ARG A 548 5.66 8.98 21.95
N LEU A 549 6.82 8.78 21.32
CA LEU A 549 7.72 9.87 20.99
C LEU A 549 7.11 10.83 19.96
N ALA A 550 6.43 10.29 18.95
CA ALA A 550 5.71 11.08 17.95
C ALA A 550 4.56 11.89 18.56
N LYS A 551 3.79 11.31 19.50
CA LYS A 551 2.73 12.02 20.23
C LYS A 551 3.30 13.16 21.05
N ALA A 552 4.32 12.92 21.85
CA ALA A 552 4.93 13.96 22.67
C ALA A 552 5.47 15.13 21.81
N TYR A 553 6.07 14.83 20.66
CA TYR A 553 6.45 15.85 19.70
C TYR A 553 5.25 16.63 19.14
N GLN A 554 4.15 15.95 18.83
CA GLN A 554 2.92 16.58 18.34
C GLN A 554 2.28 17.50 19.39
N ASP A 555 2.21 17.05 20.63
CA ASP A 555 1.67 17.82 21.74
C ASP A 555 2.48 19.10 22.02
N ALA A 556 3.81 19.03 21.84
CA ALA A 556 4.70 20.17 22.01
C ALA A 556 4.65 21.19 20.86
N THR A 557 4.22 20.78 19.65
CA THR A 557 4.34 21.63 18.46
C THR A 557 3.02 22.03 17.80
N GLY A 558 2.01 21.19 17.86
CA GLY A 558 0.69 21.42 17.28
C GLY A 558 0.65 21.48 15.74
N PHE A 559 1.71 21.06 15.01
CA PHE A 559 1.70 21.07 13.54
C PHE A 559 0.61 20.17 12.94
N HIS A 560 0.29 19.07 13.59
CA HIS A 560 -0.75 18.13 13.19
C HIS A 560 -2.18 18.69 13.28
N LEU A 561 -2.39 19.79 14.01
CA LEU A 561 -3.67 20.49 14.12
C LEU A 561 -3.94 21.42 12.93
N LYS A 562 -2.92 21.70 12.12
CA LYS A 562 -3.07 22.50 10.91
C LYS A 562 -3.74 21.69 9.81
N HIS A 563 -4.64 22.32 9.08
CA HIS A 563 -5.35 21.71 7.95
C HIS A 563 -5.44 22.66 6.75
N PRO A 564 -5.57 22.14 5.52
CA PRO A 564 -5.68 22.97 4.34
C PRO A 564 -6.99 23.77 4.31
N ALA A 565 -6.93 24.99 3.76
CA ALA A 565 -8.13 25.75 3.43
C ALA A 565 -8.69 25.21 2.09
N LEU A 566 -9.79 24.48 2.16
CA LEU A 566 -10.45 23.96 0.96
C LEU A 566 -11.27 25.07 0.33
N THR A 567 -10.96 25.45 -0.89
CA THR A 567 -11.79 26.35 -1.70
C THR A 567 -12.92 25.59 -2.39
N GLU A 568 -14.06 26.24 -2.56
CA GLU A 568 -15.23 25.71 -3.26
C GLU A 568 -14.96 25.44 -4.73
#